data_1e7f54d8e81be430bcdc6eb14d0865bf
#
_entry.id   1e7f54d8e81be430bcdc6eb14d0865bf
#
_cell.length_a   1.000
_cell.length_b   1.000
_cell.length_c   1.000
_cell.angle_alpha   90.00
_cell.angle_beta   90.00
_cell.angle_gamma   90.00
#
_symmetry.space_group_name_H-M   'P 1'
#
loop_
_entity.id
_entity.type
_entity.pdbx_description
1 polymer ?
#
loop_
_entity_poly.entity_id
_entity_poly.type
_entity_poly.pdbx_seq_one_letter_code
_entity_poly.pdbx_strand_id
1 'polypeptide(L)'
;MIVEFGCCAFEGATELGPAGGTIVDWTADPPALAGPYRRNEQVQAGYLSQQLDVFEAEGVHGAYVFEFIEPARPWSPDPRHDLDMSSFGVVKAVGDGWEPKAAFHELSRRYGSH
;
A
#
# COMPACT_ATOMS: atom_id res chain seq x y z
N MET A 1 -3.32 -16.36 -16.97
CA MET A 1 -2.63 -16.27 -15.67
C MET A 1 -3.28 -15.19 -14.83
N ILE A 2 -3.47 -15.49 -13.56
CA ILE A 2 -4.02 -14.55 -12.58
C ILE A 2 -2.90 -14.23 -11.58
N VAL A 3 -2.71 -12.94 -11.28
CA VAL A 3 -1.65 -12.50 -10.38
C VAL A 3 -2.19 -11.61 -9.27
N GLU A 4 -1.54 -11.65 -8.11
CA GLU A 4 -1.73 -10.68 -7.04
C GLU A 4 -0.54 -9.75 -7.02
N PHE A 5 -0.78 -8.47 -6.73
CA PHE A 5 0.30 -7.49 -6.64
C PHE A 5 -0.06 -6.40 -5.63
N GLY A 6 0.96 -5.77 -5.08
CA GLY A 6 0.76 -4.71 -4.10
C GLY A 6 2.08 -4.09 -3.67
N CYS A 7 1.96 -2.97 -2.97
CA CYS A 7 3.10 -2.22 -2.46
C CYS A 7 2.69 -1.42 -1.23
N CYS A 8 3.63 -1.14 -0.37
CA CYS A 8 3.41 -0.27 0.79
C CYS A 8 3.60 1.21 0.43
N ALA A 9 3.28 2.10 1.36
CA ALA A 9 3.18 3.55 1.10
C ALA A 9 4.29 4.33 1.82
N PHE A 10 5.56 3.94 1.62
CA PHE A 10 6.70 4.65 2.18
C PHE A 10 7.85 4.69 1.17
N GLU A 11 8.75 5.66 1.34
CA GLU A 11 9.93 5.75 0.49
C GLU A 11 10.81 4.52 0.66
N GLY A 12 11.14 3.86 -0.45
CA GLY A 12 11.90 2.62 -0.46
C GLY A 12 11.05 1.35 -0.43
N ALA A 13 9.71 1.47 -0.40
CA ALA A 13 8.82 0.31 -0.32
C ALA A 13 9.02 -0.67 -1.49
N THR A 14 9.27 -0.16 -2.69
CA THR A 14 9.45 -1.02 -3.87
C THR A 14 10.69 -1.89 -3.75
N GLU A 15 11.72 -1.44 -3.02
CA GLU A 15 12.95 -2.21 -2.81
C GLU A 15 12.73 -3.37 -1.85
N LEU A 16 11.83 -3.22 -0.87
CA LEU A 16 11.49 -4.27 0.07
C LEU A 16 10.47 -5.26 -0.50
N GLY A 17 9.65 -4.80 -1.46
CA GLY A 17 8.62 -5.64 -2.05
C GLY A 17 7.69 -6.23 -1.01
N PRO A 18 7.46 -7.58 -1.02
CA PRO A 18 6.56 -8.21 -0.05
C PRO A 18 7.03 -8.10 1.40
N ALA A 19 8.30 -7.76 1.63
CA ALA A 19 8.84 -7.56 2.98
C ALA A 19 8.53 -6.16 3.53
N GLY A 20 7.82 -5.30 2.80
CA GLY A 20 7.50 -3.95 3.24
C GLY A 20 6.74 -3.89 4.57
N GLY A 21 5.97 -4.92 4.87
CA GLY A 21 5.25 -5.01 6.15
C GLY A 21 6.13 -5.28 7.36
N THR A 22 7.40 -5.64 7.16
CA THR A 22 8.31 -5.99 8.26
C THR A 22 8.90 -4.77 8.97
N ILE A 23 8.59 -3.56 8.53
CA ILE A 23 9.14 -2.34 9.12
C ILE A 23 8.50 -1.96 10.47
N VAL A 24 7.52 -2.72 10.94
CA VAL A 24 6.83 -2.46 12.21
C VAL A 24 7.51 -3.22 13.33
N ASP A 25 7.76 -2.52 14.44
CA ASP A 25 8.17 -3.14 15.70
C ASP A 25 6.91 -3.43 16.52
N TRP A 26 6.46 -4.68 16.49
CA TRP A 26 5.26 -5.13 17.19
C TRP A 26 5.49 -5.30 18.68
N THR A 27 6.76 -5.24 19.14
CA THR A 27 7.06 -5.33 20.57
C THR A 27 6.95 -3.98 21.28
N ALA A 28 6.91 -2.88 20.50
CA ALA A 28 6.66 -1.56 21.05
C ALA A 28 5.20 -1.45 21.50
N ASP A 29 4.94 -0.66 22.54
CA ASP A 29 3.60 -0.45 23.06
C ASP A 29 3.32 1.05 23.22
N PRO A 30 2.46 1.62 22.32
CA PRO A 30 1.80 0.98 21.17
C PRO A 30 2.79 0.61 20.06
N PRO A 31 2.40 -0.30 19.15
CA PRO A 31 3.27 -0.68 18.03
C PRO A 31 3.73 0.55 17.24
N ALA A 32 4.98 0.51 16.78
CA ALA A 32 5.60 1.63 16.09
C ALA A 32 6.46 1.14 14.93
N LEU A 33 6.78 2.06 14.00
CA LEU A 33 7.73 1.74 12.95
C LEU A 33 9.13 1.54 13.55
N ALA A 34 9.89 0.61 12.98
CA ALA A 34 11.20 0.22 13.47
C ALA A 34 12.31 1.20 13.07
N GLY A 35 12.00 2.26 12.35
CA GLY A 35 12.96 3.24 11.92
C GLY A 35 12.30 4.53 11.43
N PRO A 36 13.09 5.51 10.98
CA PRO A 36 12.55 6.79 10.53
C PRO A 36 12.04 6.73 9.08
N TYR A 37 11.05 5.90 8.83
CA TYR A 37 10.45 5.77 7.50
C TYR A 37 9.61 7.00 7.17
N ARG A 38 9.55 7.32 5.89
CA ARG A 38 8.82 8.50 5.40
C ARG A 38 7.65 8.05 4.54
N ARG A 39 6.43 8.49 4.93
CA ARG A 39 5.22 8.20 4.16
C ARG A 39 5.31 8.79 2.76
N ASN A 40 4.97 7.98 1.77
CA ASN A 40 4.87 8.42 0.38
C ASN A 40 3.85 7.54 -0.36
N GLU A 41 2.61 8.02 -0.44
CA GLU A 41 1.54 7.29 -1.12
C GLU A 41 1.79 7.18 -2.62
N GLN A 42 2.55 8.09 -3.22
CA GLN A 42 2.86 8.05 -4.65
C GLN A 42 3.75 6.87 -5.01
N VAL A 43 4.57 6.40 -4.10
CA VAL A 43 5.38 5.19 -4.30
C VAL A 43 4.45 3.99 -4.52
N GLN A 44 3.44 3.84 -3.68
CA GLN A 44 2.46 2.77 -3.80
C GLN A 44 1.65 2.92 -5.10
N ALA A 45 1.09 4.10 -5.35
CA ALA A 45 0.26 4.36 -6.52
C ALA A 45 1.04 4.15 -7.82
N GLY A 46 2.28 4.64 -7.88
CA GLY A 46 3.14 4.50 -9.05
C GLY A 46 3.50 3.04 -9.33
N TYR A 47 3.80 2.27 -8.27
CA TYR A 47 4.07 0.84 -8.42
C TYR A 47 2.87 0.10 -9.01
N LEU A 48 1.68 0.34 -8.47
CA LEU A 48 0.46 -0.33 -8.96
C LEU A 48 0.18 0.02 -10.42
N SER A 49 0.32 1.29 -10.78
CA SER A 49 0.11 1.75 -12.16
C SER A 49 1.10 1.10 -13.11
N GLN A 50 2.38 1.05 -12.74
CA GLN A 50 3.44 0.44 -13.54
C GLN A 50 3.21 -1.06 -13.73
N GLN A 51 2.79 -1.75 -12.68
CA GLN A 51 2.50 -3.19 -12.76
C GLN A 51 1.30 -3.46 -13.68
N LEU A 52 0.28 -2.62 -13.62
CA LEU A 52 -0.87 -2.75 -14.53
C LEU A 52 -0.44 -2.59 -15.99
N ASP A 53 0.47 -1.66 -16.28
CA ASP A 53 1.01 -1.51 -17.64
C ASP A 53 1.72 -2.78 -18.11
N VAL A 54 2.51 -3.40 -17.24
CA VAL A 54 3.20 -4.66 -17.54
C VAL A 54 2.20 -5.77 -17.82
N PHE A 55 1.16 -5.88 -16.97
CA PHE A 55 0.16 -6.94 -17.12
C PHE A 55 -0.64 -6.80 -18.40
N GLU A 56 -0.98 -5.57 -18.79
CA GLU A 56 -1.65 -5.32 -20.07
C GLU A 56 -0.76 -5.72 -21.25
N ALA A 57 0.51 -5.37 -21.19
CA ALA A 57 1.48 -5.71 -22.25
C ALA A 57 1.69 -7.22 -22.37
N GLU A 58 1.65 -7.94 -21.27
CA GLU A 58 1.86 -9.39 -21.23
C GLU A 58 0.59 -10.22 -21.43
N GLY A 59 -0.56 -9.57 -21.57
CA GLY A 59 -1.83 -10.27 -21.78
C GLY A 59 -2.30 -11.08 -20.58
N VAL A 60 -2.04 -10.59 -19.38
CA VAL A 60 -2.48 -11.26 -18.14
C VAL A 60 -4.00 -11.25 -18.07
N HIS A 61 -4.60 -12.43 -17.81
CA HIS A 61 -6.06 -12.59 -17.79
C HIS A 61 -6.73 -11.93 -16.60
N GLY A 62 -6.04 -11.86 -15.45
CA GLY A 62 -6.58 -11.20 -14.26
C GLY A 62 -5.48 -10.77 -13.33
N ALA A 63 -5.67 -9.63 -12.69
CA ALA A 63 -4.74 -9.10 -11.71
C ALA A 63 -5.54 -8.56 -10.54
N TYR A 64 -5.17 -8.97 -9.33
CA TYR A 64 -5.85 -8.56 -8.10
C TYR A 64 -4.91 -7.75 -7.24
N VAL A 65 -5.32 -6.53 -6.88
CA VAL A 65 -4.54 -5.70 -5.97
C VAL A 65 -4.63 -6.27 -4.56
N PHE A 66 -3.51 -6.54 -3.97
CA PHE A 66 -3.39 -6.89 -2.57
C PHE A 66 -2.98 -5.62 -1.83
N GLU A 67 -3.86 -5.03 -1.08
CA GLU A 67 -5.21 -5.40 -0.74
C GLU A 67 -6.08 -4.14 -0.58
N PHE A 68 -7.35 -4.29 -0.16
CA PHE A 68 -8.21 -3.12 0.03
C PHE A 68 -7.83 -2.35 1.29
N ILE A 69 -7.81 -3.03 2.45
CA ILE A 69 -7.54 -2.39 3.74
C ILE A 69 -6.87 -3.37 4.71
N GLU A 70 -5.99 -2.85 5.58
CA GLU A 70 -5.40 -3.60 6.69
C GLU A 70 -5.74 -2.90 8.01
N PRO A 71 -6.84 -3.26 8.69
CA PRO A 71 -7.25 -2.58 9.94
C PRO A 71 -6.23 -2.70 11.07
N ALA A 72 -5.39 -3.75 11.06
CA ALA A 72 -4.35 -3.95 12.07
C ALA A 72 -3.17 -2.98 11.91
N ARG A 73 -3.12 -2.21 10.82
CA ARG A 73 -2.07 -1.25 10.52
C ARG A 73 -2.69 0.12 10.26
N PRO A 74 -3.26 0.76 11.30
CA PRO A 74 -3.99 2.02 11.11
C PRO A 74 -3.07 3.19 10.83
N TRP A 75 -3.61 4.18 10.16
CA TRP A 75 -2.95 5.46 9.96
C TRP A 75 -2.90 6.24 11.28
N SER A 76 -1.84 7.03 11.46
CA SER A 76 -1.70 7.96 12.57
C SER A 76 -1.07 9.26 12.06
N PRO A 77 -1.46 10.42 12.63
CA PRO A 77 -0.77 11.67 12.34
C PRO A 77 0.65 11.71 12.90
N ASP A 78 0.97 10.84 13.87
CA ASP A 78 2.33 10.64 14.35
C ASP A 78 3.05 9.66 13.42
N PRO A 79 4.07 10.11 12.66
CA PRO A 79 4.73 9.24 11.68
C PRO A 79 5.30 7.96 12.28
N ARG A 80 5.74 8.01 13.54
CA ARG A 80 6.29 6.84 14.22
C ARG A 80 5.26 5.73 14.39
N HIS A 81 4.00 6.11 14.57
CA HIS A 81 2.88 5.18 14.80
C HIS A 81 1.97 5.03 13.59
N ASP A 82 2.36 5.58 12.44
CA ASP A 82 1.60 5.45 11.20
C ASP A 82 1.91 4.07 10.56
N LEU A 83 1.28 3.04 11.10
CA LEU A 83 1.49 1.67 10.63
C LEU A 83 0.97 1.46 9.21
N ASP A 84 0.09 2.35 8.72
CA ASP A 84 -0.39 2.29 7.35
C ASP A 84 0.74 2.40 6.33
N MET A 85 1.86 3.02 6.68
CA MET A 85 3.04 3.03 5.80
C MET A 85 3.46 1.61 5.42
N SER A 86 3.28 0.64 6.33
CA SER A 86 3.64 -0.76 6.13
C SER A 86 2.47 -1.59 5.57
N SER A 87 1.33 -0.95 5.30
CA SER A 87 0.12 -1.60 4.82
C SER A 87 0.14 -1.71 3.29
N PHE A 88 -0.36 -2.84 2.79
CA PHE A 88 -0.64 -3.01 1.36
C PHE A 88 -2.03 -2.50 0.98
N GLY A 89 -2.81 -2.01 1.94
CA GLY A 89 -4.14 -1.48 1.68
C GLY A 89 -4.11 -0.26 0.77
N VAL A 90 -5.06 -0.18 -0.18
CA VAL A 90 -5.20 0.99 -1.05
C VAL A 90 -6.02 2.09 -0.39
N VAL A 91 -6.68 1.75 0.72
CA VAL A 91 -7.27 2.73 1.63
C VAL A 91 -6.60 2.59 3.00
N LYS A 92 -6.63 3.64 3.80
CA LYS A 92 -6.05 3.60 5.15
C LYS A 92 -7.15 3.51 6.19
N ALA A 93 -6.90 2.73 7.24
CA ALA A 93 -7.81 2.63 8.38
C ALA A 93 -7.64 3.87 9.27
N VAL A 94 -8.72 4.59 9.53
CA VAL A 94 -8.73 5.82 10.32
C VAL A 94 -9.90 5.75 11.29
N GLY A 95 -9.62 5.66 12.60
CA GLY A 95 -10.68 5.50 13.59
C GLY A 95 -11.53 4.27 13.30
N ASP A 96 -12.83 4.43 13.20
CA ASP A 96 -13.78 3.36 12.91
C ASP A 96 -14.06 3.20 11.42
N GLY A 97 -13.41 4.00 10.56
CA GLY A 97 -13.66 4.00 9.13
C GLY A 97 -12.39 3.85 8.32
N TRP A 98 -12.46 4.37 7.11
CA TRP A 98 -11.30 4.37 6.21
C TRP A 98 -11.35 5.59 5.30
N GLU A 99 -10.17 5.94 4.75
CA GLU A 99 -10.02 7.00 3.76
C GLU A 99 -9.22 6.49 2.57
N PRO A 100 -9.55 6.91 1.34
CA PRO A 100 -8.79 6.49 0.17
C PRO A 100 -7.37 7.07 0.18
N LYS A 101 -6.42 6.28 -0.33
CA LYS A 101 -5.04 6.70 -0.55
C LYS A 101 -4.88 7.06 -2.03
N ALA A 102 -3.72 7.62 -2.39
CA ALA A 102 -3.40 7.89 -3.79
C ALA A 102 -3.55 6.64 -4.65
N ALA A 103 -3.21 5.47 -4.10
CA ALA A 103 -3.36 4.19 -4.80
C ALA A 103 -4.82 3.91 -5.18
N PHE A 104 -5.77 4.19 -4.29
CA PHE A 104 -7.20 4.00 -4.57
C PHE A 104 -7.63 4.87 -5.74
N HIS A 105 -7.24 6.14 -5.73
CA HIS A 105 -7.60 7.07 -6.81
C HIS A 105 -6.97 6.67 -8.13
N GLU A 106 -5.72 6.19 -8.11
CA GLU A 106 -5.04 5.74 -9.33
C GLU A 106 -5.75 4.53 -9.94
N LEU A 107 -6.12 3.54 -9.13
CA LEU A 107 -6.85 2.37 -9.60
C LEU A 107 -8.22 2.74 -10.14
N SER A 108 -8.93 3.62 -9.44
CA SER A 108 -10.24 4.09 -9.86
C SER A 108 -10.17 4.79 -11.22
N ARG A 109 -9.16 5.62 -11.41
CA ARG A 109 -8.92 6.30 -12.68
C ARG A 109 -8.68 5.30 -13.81
N ARG A 110 -7.85 4.28 -13.58
CA ARG A 110 -7.51 3.29 -14.61
C ARG A 110 -8.71 2.42 -14.96
N TYR A 111 -9.43 1.92 -13.96
CA TYR A 111 -10.59 1.07 -14.22
C TYR A 111 -11.76 1.85 -14.78
N GLY A 112 -11.92 3.11 -14.39
CA GLY A 112 -12.99 3.97 -14.88
C GLY A 112 -12.82 4.42 -16.32
N SER A 113 -11.61 4.25 -16.90
CA SER A 113 -11.33 4.68 -18.28
C SER A 113 -11.59 3.57 -19.33
N HIS A 114 -12.07 2.42 -18.89
CA HIS A 114 -12.34 1.29 -19.80
C HIS A 114 -13.80 1.20 -20.21
#